data_217ddadadea27b400a57150c058ef357
#
_entry.id   217ddadadea27b400a57150c058ef357
#
_cell.length_a   1.000
_cell.length_b   1.000
_cell.length_c   1.000
_cell.angle_alpha   90.00
_cell.angle_beta   90.00
_cell.angle_gamma   90.00
#
_symmetry.space_group_name_H-M   'P 1'
#
loop_
_entity.id
_entity.type
_entity.pdbx_description
1 polymer ?
#
loop_
_entity_poly.entity_id
_entity_poly.type
_entity_poly.pdbx_seq_one_letter_code
_entity_poly.pdbx_strand_id
1 'polypeptide(L)'
;LWIPASHPYYIIAEDNVFANNKDFSKMLVFSGWEMVPRMIAFMLSYEAERQTIGSYKAGNKPATYTNQVGEAPLRYDKEILRYCNEYLLSLYDAKAMFGNNIEDIRSKITSVITSDIIGKGGRIVRNNDFKSAEIINILEWLAHDSETVIEVPEECIPVIADMAIASPAVVLHKSIGEVSFSVYEAYKRTDKTLEDVIEGLTSIFNLRQSVGIMSKLYGDEEDYYIRVLKYCVDGNLQSVIDEFVHMIDETKQNKSDIAQSIYESFVGVSTLEIDTTEYYRDLSKKRRRLRTHYALAFTNKKVDEKNVSRAINIRQSFNSPFRPFVLSTTPIGQEGLDFHWYCRKIMHWNVPSNPQDMEQREGRINRYKCLAIRRNIASKYQNTYEWSEMFEQAHNELSGALGGLIPYWCIPVEKFEQPEMIERIVPMYPLSSDREYYNRMNSVLSLYRLTMGQPRQEELLGLFQNLTQDQTEALLFNLSPIKRINR
;
A
#
# COMPACT_ATOMS: atom_id res chain seq x y z
N LEU A 1 3.81 5.43 5.00
CA LEU A 1 3.21 5.97 3.81
C LEU A 1 2.72 4.89 2.86
N TRP A 2 3.14 3.64 3.09
CA TRP A 2 2.74 2.44 2.33
C TRP A 2 2.56 1.22 3.25
N ILE A 3 1.95 0.18 2.70
CA ILE A 3 1.81 -1.12 3.34
C ILE A 3 3.20 -1.79 3.38
N PRO A 4 3.65 -2.35 4.52
CA PRO A 4 4.90 -3.07 4.59
C PRO A 4 5.00 -4.16 3.51
N ALA A 5 6.19 -4.35 2.97
CA ALA A 5 6.45 -5.38 1.98
C ALA A 5 6.08 -6.77 2.51
N SER A 6 5.40 -7.57 1.70
CA SER A 6 5.09 -8.96 2.05
C SER A 6 6.35 -9.83 2.05
N HIS A 7 7.35 -9.44 1.25
CA HIS A 7 8.61 -10.15 1.07
C HIS A 7 9.80 -9.18 1.11
N PRO A 8 10.22 -8.71 2.30
CA PRO A 8 11.30 -7.75 2.44
C PRO A 8 12.64 -8.34 1.97
N TYR A 9 13.44 -7.54 1.25
CA TYR A 9 14.71 -7.98 0.66
C TYR A 9 15.87 -8.00 1.64
N TYR A 10 15.76 -7.26 2.73
CA TYR A 10 16.76 -7.21 3.80
C TYR A 10 16.09 -7.08 5.17
N ILE A 11 16.85 -7.45 6.19
CA ILE A 11 16.43 -7.40 7.58
C ILE A 11 16.66 -6.00 8.13
N ILE A 12 15.64 -5.42 8.72
CA ILE A 12 15.69 -4.12 9.43
C ILE A 12 15.65 -4.35 10.95
N ALA A 13 16.02 -3.32 11.71
CA ALA A 13 15.99 -3.38 13.17
C ALA A 13 14.59 -3.72 13.71
N GLU A 14 14.53 -4.49 14.80
CA GLU A 14 13.26 -4.97 15.37
C GLU A 14 12.39 -3.82 15.93
N ASP A 15 12.99 -2.73 16.39
CA ASP A 15 12.30 -1.54 16.91
C ASP A 15 11.77 -0.61 15.79
N ASN A 16 12.06 -0.93 14.54
CA ASN A 16 11.60 -0.15 13.38
C ASN A 16 10.08 -0.20 13.23
N VAL A 17 9.48 0.92 12.82
CA VAL A 17 8.04 1.05 12.66
C VAL A 17 7.45 0.05 11.67
N PHE A 18 8.19 -0.32 10.62
CA PHE A 18 7.74 -1.32 9.64
C PHE A 18 7.83 -2.74 10.20
N ALA A 19 8.87 -3.06 10.97
CA ALA A 19 9.01 -4.35 11.64
C ALA A 19 7.88 -4.60 12.65
N ASN A 20 7.48 -3.56 13.39
CA ASN A 20 6.39 -3.63 14.37
C ASN A 20 4.99 -3.68 13.76
N ASN A 21 4.84 -3.39 12.48
CA ASN A 21 3.55 -3.33 11.78
C ASN A 21 3.49 -4.23 10.54
N LYS A 22 4.17 -5.36 10.55
CA LYS A 22 4.22 -6.31 9.42
C LYS A 22 2.84 -6.78 8.98
N ASP A 23 1.90 -6.92 9.90
CA ASP A 23 0.51 -7.35 9.67
C ASP A 23 -0.41 -6.22 9.17
N PHE A 24 0.11 -4.99 9.08
CA PHE A 24 -0.69 -3.85 8.61
C PHE A 24 -1.18 -4.06 7.19
N SER A 25 -2.48 -3.91 6.98
CA SER A 25 -3.14 -4.04 5.67
C SER A 25 -4.21 -2.98 5.50
N LYS A 26 -4.65 -2.77 4.26
CA LYS A 26 -5.81 -1.94 3.98
C LYS A 26 -7.08 -2.58 4.52
N MET A 27 -8.10 -1.72 4.70
CA MET A 27 -9.42 -2.11 5.18
C MET A 27 -10.52 -1.64 4.24
N LEU A 28 -11.42 -2.55 3.90
CA LEU A 28 -12.63 -2.26 3.12
C LEU A 28 -13.82 -2.22 4.06
N VAL A 29 -14.58 -1.10 4.06
CA VAL A 29 -15.72 -0.90 4.95
C VAL A 29 -17.00 -0.80 4.12
N PHE A 30 -17.97 -1.65 4.41
CA PHE A 30 -19.30 -1.62 3.80
C PHE A 30 -20.36 -1.08 4.73
N SER A 31 -21.18 -0.15 4.23
CA SER A 31 -22.34 0.35 4.93
C SER A 31 -23.54 0.46 4.00
N GLY A 32 -24.73 0.11 4.49
CA GLY A 32 -25.99 0.34 3.78
C GLY A 32 -26.42 1.82 3.74
N TRP A 33 -25.80 2.68 4.56
CA TRP A 33 -26.13 4.09 4.68
C TRP A 33 -25.15 4.98 3.93
N GLU A 34 -25.64 5.83 3.04
CA GLU A 34 -24.79 6.71 2.21
C GLU A 34 -23.93 7.70 2.99
N MET A 35 -24.38 8.13 4.18
CA MET A 35 -23.63 9.07 5.02
C MET A 35 -22.40 8.43 5.66
N VAL A 36 -22.47 7.16 6.04
CA VAL A 36 -21.42 6.48 6.81
C VAL A 36 -20.10 6.44 6.08
N PRO A 37 -20.00 6.05 4.79
CA PRO A 37 -18.73 6.09 4.06
C PRO A 37 -18.06 7.46 4.08
N ARG A 38 -18.82 8.53 3.93
CA ARG A 38 -18.30 9.90 3.95
C ARG A 38 -17.79 10.28 5.32
N MET A 39 -18.54 9.93 6.37
CA MET A 39 -18.16 10.21 7.76
C MET A 39 -16.90 9.43 8.16
N ILE A 40 -16.81 8.16 7.81
CA ILE A 40 -15.62 7.34 8.07
C ILE A 40 -14.39 7.94 7.36
N ALA A 41 -14.51 8.26 6.07
CA ALA A 41 -13.41 8.86 5.31
C ALA A 41 -12.96 10.19 5.91
N PHE A 42 -13.92 11.02 6.35
CA PHE A 42 -13.66 12.29 7.02
C PHE A 42 -12.95 12.10 8.36
N MET A 43 -13.56 11.33 9.25
CA MET A 43 -13.08 11.18 10.63
C MET A 43 -11.69 10.53 10.69
N LEU A 44 -11.45 9.47 9.90
CA LEU A 44 -10.16 8.82 9.86
C LEU A 44 -9.09 9.70 9.23
N SER A 45 -9.39 10.42 8.15
CA SER A 45 -8.42 11.34 7.55
C SER A 45 -8.12 12.51 8.47
N TYR A 46 -9.13 13.06 9.16
CA TYR A 46 -8.95 14.13 10.14
C TYR A 46 -8.10 13.67 11.32
N GLU A 47 -8.39 12.50 11.89
CA GLU A 47 -7.64 11.97 13.03
C GLU A 47 -6.19 11.63 12.65
N ALA A 48 -5.96 11.06 11.48
CA ALA A 48 -4.62 10.83 10.98
C ALA A 48 -3.83 12.15 10.81
N GLU A 49 -4.47 13.20 10.29
CA GLU A 49 -3.84 14.52 10.20
C GLU A 49 -3.60 15.12 11.59
N ARG A 50 -4.54 15.00 12.50
CA ARG A 50 -4.40 15.50 13.88
C ARG A 50 -3.22 14.85 14.59
N GLN A 51 -3.04 13.54 14.43
CA GLN A 51 -1.94 12.81 15.05
C GLN A 51 -0.58 13.11 14.41
N THR A 52 -0.54 13.39 13.12
CA THR A 52 0.71 13.69 12.41
C THR A 52 1.11 15.15 12.52
N ILE A 53 0.19 16.08 12.23
CA ILE A 53 0.45 17.52 12.23
C ILE A 53 0.27 18.13 13.64
N GLY A 54 -0.65 17.60 14.44
CA GLY A 54 -0.95 18.14 15.78
C GLY A 54 0.20 18.00 16.79
N SER A 55 1.16 17.12 16.53
CA SER A 55 2.40 17.00 17.32
C SER A 55 3.52 17.90 16.78
N TYR A 56 3.36 18.47 15.60
CA TYR A 56 4.36 19.34 14.98
C TYR A 56 4.23 20.77 15.53
N LYS A 57 5.32 21.30 16.08
CA LYS A 57 5.38 22.69 16.55
C LYS A 57 6.04 23.55 15.49
N ALA A 58 5.29 24.44 14.86
CA ALA A 58 5.85 25.51 14.05
C ALA A 58 6.38 26.61 14.99
N GLY A 59 7.62 26.50 15.42
CA GLY A 59 8.20 27.32 16.50
C GLY A 59 7.54 27.02 17.86
N ASN A 60 7.28 28.03 18.67
CA ASN A 60 6.67 27.87 20.00
C ASN A 60 5.14 27.70 20.02
N LYS A 61 4.47 27.60 18.86
CA LYS A 61 3.01 27.48 18.78
C LYS A 61 2.62 26.12 18.22
N PRO A 62 1.59 25.48 18.79
CA PRO A 62 1.07 24.25 18.20
C PRO A 62 0.58 24.54 16.76
N ALA A 63 0.91 23.65 15.83
CA ALA A 63 0.41 23.76 14.46
C ALA A 63 -1.11 23.60 14.48
N THR A 64 -1.81 24.63 14.01
CA THR A 64 -3.25 24.55 13.76
C THR A 64 -3.49 24.34 12.27
N TYR A 65 -4.68 23.87 11.91
CA TYR A 65 -5.10 23.65 10.52
C TYR A 65 -4.94 24.89 9.63
N THR A 66 -4.87 26.08 10.23
CA THR A 66 -4.72 27.38 9.58
C THR A 66 -3.29 27.93 9.64
N ASN A 67 -2.49 27.52 10.65
CA ASN A 67 -1.08 27.90 10.75
C ASN A 67 -0.23 26.91 9.99
N GLN A 68 0.10 27.25 8.80
CA GLN A 68 0.78 26.39 7.87
C GLN A 68 2.18 26.02 8.36
N VAL A 69 2.45 24.74 8.42
CA VAL A 69 3.80 24.22 8.23
C VAL A 69 4.28 24.81 6.91
N GLY A 70 5.42 25.51 6.93
CA GLY A 70 5.93 26.33 5.86
C GLY A 70 5.91 25.77 4.44
N GLU A 71 6.64 26.33 3.52
CA GLU A 71 6.76 25.90 2.13
C GLU A 71 7.04 24.38 2.01
N ALA A 72 6.64 23.77 0.88
CA ALA A 72 6.87 22.36 0.61
C ALA A 72 8.34 21.98 0.92
N PRO A 73 8.62 21.06 1.83
CA PRO A 73 9.95 20.85 2.39
C PRO A 73 10.97 20.33 1.38
N LEU A 74 10.52 19.72 0.28
CA LEU A 74 11.38 19.29 -0.82
C LEU A 74 11.45 20.29 -1.98
N ARG A 75 11.06 21.55 -1.76
CA ARG A 75 11.04 22.54 -2.84
C ARG A 75 12.41 22.72 -3.51
N TYR A 76 13.47 22.64 -2.74
CA TYR A 76 14.85 22.84 -3.20
C TYR A 76 15.64 21.53 -3.35
N ASP A 77 15.27 20.47 -2.63
CA ASP A 77 16.04 19.21 -2.54
C ASP A 77 15.35 18.02 -3.21
N LYS A 78 14.23 18.25 -3.93
CA LYS A 78 13.51 17.16 -4.61
C LYS A 78 14.36 16.48 -5.69
N GLU A 79 15.31 17.17 -6.27
CA GLU A 79 16.14 16.66 -7.37
C GLU A 79 17.02 15.49 -6.91
N ILE A 80 17.48 15.47 -5.66
CA ILE A 80 18.28 14.37 -5.14
C ILE A 80 17.50 13.05 -5.09
N LEU A 81 16.20 13.10 -4.79
CA LEU A 81 15.32 11.92 -4.77
C LEU A 81 14.91 11.46 -6.17
N ARG A 82 15.09 12.33 -7.17
CA ARG A 82 14.78 12.11 -8.58
C ARG A 82 16.01 11.75 -9.39
N TYR A 83 17.20 11.94 -8.79
CA TYR A 83 18.46 11.68 -9.44
C TYR A 83 18.76 10.18 -9.50
N CYS A 84 19.15 9.71 -10.68
CA CYS A 84 19.60 8.36 -10.92
C CYS A 84 20.66 8.37 -12.03
N ASN A 85 21.72 7.59 -11.86
CA ASN A 85 22.73 7.34 -12.88
C ASN A 85 23.19 5.89 -12.83
N GLU A 86 24.00 5.47 -13.81
CA GLU A 86 24.50 4.09 -13.92
C GLU A 86 25.33 3.68 -12.70
N TYR A 87 26.09 4.60 -12.11
CA TYR A 87 26.89 4.33 -10.93
C TYR A 87 26.00 3.95 -9.73
N LEU A 88 24.95 4.75 -9.41
CA LEU A 88 24.02 4.40 -8.36
C LEU A 88 23.29 3.07 -8.59
N LEU A 89 22.91 2.79 -9.84
CA LEU A 89 22.27 1.53 -10.19
C LEU A 89 23.19 0.32 -9.98
N SER A 90 24.50 0.47 -10.15
CA SER A 90 25.49 -0.60 -10.00
C SER A 90 25.84 -0.93 -8.54
N LEU A 91 25.68 0.00 -7.60
CA LEU A 91 26.10 -0.14 -6.21
C LEU A 91 25.30 -1.18 -5.39
N TYR A 92 24.03 -1.36 -5.69
CA TYR A 92 23.15 -2.26 -4.95
C TYR A 92 22.41 -3.22 -5.87
N ASP A 93 22.67 -4.51 -5.69
CA ASP A 93 21.90 -5.60 -6.29
C ASP A 93 21.09 -6.30 -5.21
N ALA A 94 19.75 -6.12 -5.26
CA ALA A 94 18.84 -6.68 -4.27
C ALA A 94 18.86 -8.21 -4.25
N LYS A 95 19.06 -8.88 -5.40
CA LYS A 95 19.13 -10.33 -5.51
C LYS A 95 20.43 -10.88 -4.92
N ALA A 96 21.57 -10.26 -5.22
CA ALA A 96 22.86 -10.68 -4.70
C ALA A 96 23.02 -10.42 -3.18
N MET A 97 22.34 -9.42 -2.65
CA MET A 97 22.37 -9.04 -1.23
C MET A 97 21.12 -9.46 -0.43
N PHE A 98 20.29 -10.32 -1.03
CA PHE A 98 19.03 -10.77 -0.43
C PHE A 98 19.23 -11.44 0.93
N GLY A 99 18.36 -11.09 1.89
CA GLY A 99 18.34 -11.67 3.23
C GLY A 99 19.42 -11.17 4.19
N ASN A 100 20.32 -10.29 3.77
CA ASN A 100 21.33 -9.69 4.66
C ASN A 100 20.70 -8.63 5.58
N ASN A 101 21.40 -8.30 6.67
CA ASN A 101 21.04 -7.15 7.50
C ASN A 101 21.31 -5.85 6.73
N ILE A 102 20.46 -4.84 6.90
CA ILE A 102 20.60 -3.55 6.23
C ILE A 102 21.91 -2.84 6.56
N GLU A 103 22.41 -2.94 7.79
CA GLU A 103 23.67 -2.33 8.20
C GLU A 103 24.88 -2.98 7.51
N ASP A 104 24.82 -4.30 7.28
CA ASP A 104 25.87 -5.01 6.52
C ASP A 104 25.86 -4.58 5.05
N ILE A 105 24.66 -4.37 4.47
CA ILE A 105 24.50 -3.87 3.09
C ILE A 105 25.08 -2.46 2.99
N ARG A 106 24.71 -1.55 3.91
CA ARG A 106 25.25 -0.18 3.97
C ARG A 106 26.77 -0.17 4.08
N SER A 107 27.33 -0.98 4.97
CA SER A 107 28.77 -1.08 5.17
C SER A 107 29.51 -1.53 3.92
N LYS A 108 28.99 -2.53 3.20
CA LYS A 108 29.56 -2.99 1.93
C LYS A 108 29.53 -1.89 0.87
N ILE A 109 28.38 -1.25 0.67
CA ILE A 109 28.21 -0.18 -0.33
C ILE A 109 29.10 1.01 0.01
N THR A 110 29.14 1.44 1.28
CA THR A 110 30.02 2.51 1.76
C THR A 110 31.49 2.21 1.50
N SER A 111 31.92 0.96 1.70
CA SER A 111 33.29 0.54 1.42
C SER A 111 33.61 0.60 -0.08
N VAL A 112 32.68 0.22 -0.96
CA VAL A 112 32.85 0.34 -2.41
C VAL A 112 32.95 1.80 -2.82
N ILE A 113 32.04 2.67 -2.37
CA ILE A 113 32.08 4.11 -2.69
C ILE A 113 33.40 4.73 -2.23
N THR A 114 33.85 4.41 -1.02
CA THR A 114 35.13 4.90 -0.47
C THR A 114 36.32 4.48 -1.33
N SER A 115 36.34 3.21 -1.74
CA SER A 115 37.38 2.68 -2.63
C SER A 115 37.38 3.37 -3.99
N ASP A 116 36.20 3.61 -4.57
CA ASP A 116 36.08 4.26 -5.88
C ASP A 116 36.50 5.73 -5.82
N ILE A 117 36.15 6.46 -4.74
CA ILE A 117 36.61 7.84 -4.53
C ILE A 117 38.14 7.89 -4.49
N ILE A 118 38.78 7.02 -3.69
CA ILE A 118 40.24 6.96 -3.56
C ILE A 118 40.89 6.52 -4.90
N GLY A 119 40.31 5.51 -5.54
CA GLY A 119 40.80 5.00 -6.83
C GLY A 119 40.81 6.05 -7.95
N LYS A 120 39.85 6.97 -7.95
CA LYS A 120 39.76 8.12 -8.85
C LYS A 120 40.60 9.34 -8.40
N GLY A 121 41.34 9.24 -7.29
CA GLY A 121 42.16 10.33 -6.76
C GLY A 121 41.41 11.38 -5.96
N GLY A 122 40.15 11.13 -5.61
CA GLY A 122 39.37 12.00 -4.71
C GLY A 122 39.89 12.00 -3.28
N ARG A 123 39.63 13.06 -2.53
CA ARG A 123 40.01 13.21 -1.13
C ARG A 123 38.78 13.21 -0.24
N ILE A 124 38.74 12.34 0.75
CA ILE A 124 37.67 12.34 1.77
C ILE A 124 38.04 13.34 2.85
N VAL A 125 37.13 14.28 3.12
CA VAL A 125 37.31 15.35 4.10
C VAL A 125 36.21 15.30 5.15
N ARG A 126 36.54 15.63 6.39
CA ARG A 126 35.54 15.76 7.45
C ARG A 126 34.86 17.12 7.32
N ASN A 127 33.69 17.13 6.75
CA ASN A 127 32.87 18.32 6.59
C ASN A 127 31.41 17.93 6.76
N ASN A 128 30.71 18.47 7.77
CA ASN A 128 29.32 18.16 8.07
C ASN A 128 28.33 19.10 7.38
N ASP A 129 28.83 20.15 6.71
CA ASP A 129 28.01 21.13 5.99
C ASP A 129 28.12 20.90 4.49
N PHE A 130 27.22 20.10 3.94
CA PHE A 130 27.11 19.84 2.50
C PHE A 130 25.67 19.96 2.03
N LYS A 131 25.49 20.29 0.75
CA LYS A 131 24.17 20.45 0.13
C LYS A 131 23.83 19.28 -0.78
N SER A 132 22.55 19.05 -1.00
CA SER A 132 22.04 18.05 -1.95
C SER A 132 22.67 18.15 -3.35
N ALA A 133 22.92 19.36 -3.84
CA ALA A 133 23.58 19.58 -5.12
C ALA A 133 25.03 19.08 -5.17
N GLU A 134 25.75 19.11 -4.04
CA GLU A 134 27.14 18.60 -3.97
C GLU A 134 27.15 17.08 -4.09
N ILE A 135 26.18 16.38 -3.53
CA ILE A 135 26.02 14.92 -3.68
C ILE A 135 25.82 14.57 -5.15
N ILE A 136 24.96 15.31 -5.85
CA ILE A 136 24.73 15.08 -7.30
C ILE A 136 26.03 15.29 -8.09
N ASN A 137 26.81 16.34 -7.80
CA ASN A 137 28.09 16.58 -8.46
C ASN A 137 29.10 15.45 -8.17
N ILE A 138 29.13 14.92 -6.95
CA ILE A 138 29.99 13.77 -6.59
C ILE A 138 29.56 12.54 -7.39
N LEU A 139 28.26 12.28 -7.52
CA LEU A 139 27.74 11.16 -8.28
C LEU A 139 28.02 11.26 -9.78
N GLU A 140 27.93 12.46 -10.36
CA GLU A 140 28.33 12.74 -11.73
C GLU A 140 29.83 12.48 -11.91
N TRP A 141 30.66 12.95 -10.99
CA TRP A 141 32.09 12.69 -11.04
C TRP A 141 32.42 11.21 -10.89
N LEU A 142 31.72 10.46 -10.05
CA LEU A 142 31.90 9.02 -9.91
C LEU A 142 31.46 8.25 -11.17
N ALA A 143 30.46 8.70 -11.87
CA ALA A 143 29.94 8.07 -13.08
C ALA A 143 30.82 8.30 -14.32
N HIS A 144 31.52 9.44 -14.42
CA HIS A 144 32.29 9.80 -15.60
C HIS A 144 33.79 9.73 -15.34
N ASP A 145 34.57 9.39 -16.37
CA ASP A 145 36.03 9.47 -16.29
C ASP A 145 36.47 10.94 -16.29
N SER A 146 36.86 11.42 -15.13
CA SER A 146 37.32 12.81 -14.92
C SER A 146 38.69 12.80 -14.27
N GLU A 147 39.63 13.59 -14.85
CA GLU A 147 40.96 13.81 -14.27
C GLU A 147 40.94 14.82 -13.09
N THR A 148 39.79 15.42 -12.80
CA THR A 148 39.66 16.41 -11.72
C THR A 148 39.66 15.75 -10.37
N VAL A 149 40.49 16.23 -9.43
CA VAL A 149 40.47 15.83 -8.03
C VAL A 149 39.40 16.61 -7.32
N ILE A 150 38.49 15.91 -6.65
CA ILE A 150 37.45 16.54 -5.81
C ILE A 150 37.64 16.19 -4.33
N GLU A 151 37.14 17.07 -3.47
CA GLU A 151 36.98 16.79 -2.06
C GLU A 151 35.57 16.28 -1.81
N VAL A 152 35.47 15.15 -1.13
CA VAL A 152 34.19 14.48 -0.82
C VAL A 152 33.99 14.49 0.69
N PRO A 153 32.92 15.12 1.19
CA PRO A 153 32.58 15.06 2.60
C PRO A 153 32.29 13.60 3.03
N GLU A 154 32.92 13.17 4.14
CA GLU A 154 32.74 11.80 4.67
C GLU A 154 31.27 11.48 4.89
N GLU A 155 30.50 12.45 5.37
CA GLU A 155 29.07 12.34 5.68
C GLU A 155 28.15 12.17 4.45
N CYS A 156 28.65 12.48 3.22
CA CYS A 156 27.91 12.23 1.99
C CYS A 156 27.85 10.73 1.64
N ILE A 157 28.85 9.95 2.05
CA ILE A 157 28.99 8.56 1.62
C ILE A 157 27.84 7.67 2.10
N PRO A 158 27.39 7.73 3.38
CA PRO A 158 26.19 7.01 3.82
C PRO A 158 24.92 7.45 3.08
N VAL A 159 24.78 8.72 2.74
CA VAL A 159 23.62 9.23 1.99
C VAL A 159 23.59 8.65 0.58
N ILE A 160 24.75 8.58 -0.09
CA ILE A 160 24.86 7.95 -1.41
C ILE A 160 24.52 6.45 -1.32
N ALA A 161 24.95 5.76 -0.26
CA ALA A 161 24.60 4.37 -0.03
C ALA A 161 23.07 4.19 0.12
N ASP A 162 22.41 5.02 0.92
CA ASP A 162 20.95 4.98 1.08
C ASP A 162 20.21 5.33 -0.22
N MET A 163 20.76 6.25 -1.04
CA MET A 163 20.24 6.52 -2.39
C MET A 163 20.32 5.29 -3.29
N ALA A 164 21.44 4.58 -3.31
CA ALA A 164 21.60 3.37 -4.12
C ALA A 164 20.64 2.23 -3.70
N ILE A 165 20.33 2.13 -2.40
CA ILE A 165 19.43 1.13 -1.85
C ILE A 165 17.96 1.45 -2.16
N ALA A 166 17.52 2.69 -1.90
CA ALA A 166 16.09 2.97 -1.82
C ALA A 166 15.64 4.36 -2.30
N SER A 167 16.46 5.15 -3.02
CA SER A 167 15.96 6.40 -3.60
C SER A 167 14.80 6.12 -4.57
N PRO A 168 13.72 6.91 -4.56
CA PRO A 168 12.58 6.73 -5.45
C PRO A 168 12.94 6.56 -6.92
N ALA A 169 13.88 7.38 -7.43
CA ALA A 169 14.33 7.26 -8.83
C ALA A 169 15.06 5.93 -9.08
N VAL A 170 16.01 5.58 -8.23
CA VAL A 170 16.79 4.32 -8.36
C VAL A 170 15.89 3.10 -8.32
N VAL A 171 14.94 3.07 -7.38
CA VAL A 171 13.97 1.98 -7.24
C VAL A 171 13.12 1.84 -8.50
N LEU A 172 12.54 2.93 -9.01
CA LEU A 172 11.69 2.88 -10.19
C LEU A 172 12.46 2.52 -11.47
N HIS A 173 13.70 3.01 -11.61
CA HIS A 173 14.58 2.59 -12.72
C HIS A 173 14.87 1.09 -12.69
N LYS A 174 15.13 0.51 -11.51
CA LYS A 174 15.37 -0.94 -11.36
C LYS A 174 14.12 -1.76 -11.64
N SER A 175 12.95 -1.34 -11.13
CA SER A 175 11.71 -2.10 -11.23
C SER A 175 11.03 -2.02 -12.59
N ILE A 176 11.10 -0.89 -13.29
CA ILE A 176 10.38 -0.64 -14.55
C ILE A 176 11.35 -0.47 -15.72
N GLY A 177 12.46 0.24 -15.51
CA GLY A 177 13.35 0.71 -16.56
C GLY A 177 12.79 1.92 -17.31
N GLU A 178 13.48 2.34 -18.36
CA GLU A 178 13.00 3.44 -19.19
C GLU A 178 11.70 3.10 -19.91
N VAL A 179 10.75 4.00 -19.86
CA VAL A 179 9.42 3.82 -20.44
C VAL A 179 8.75 5.16 -20.78
N SER A 180 7.96 5.12 -21.86
CA SER A 180 7.05 6.20 -22.25
C SER A 180 5.63 5.64 -22.37
N PHE A 181 4.62 6.33 -21.89
CA PHE A 181 3.23 5.90 -21.89
C PHE A 181 2.26 7.08 -22.03
N SER A 182 1.01 6.80 -22.41
CA SER A 182 -0.01 7.82 -22.62
C SER A 182 -1.10 7.78 -21.56
N VAL A 183 -1.41 8.93 -20.99
CA VAL A 183 -2.51 9.12 -20.03
C VAL A 183 -3.57 10.04 -20.61
N TYR A 184 -4.82 9.67 -20.44
CA TYR A 184 -5.97 10.49 -20.85
C TYR A 184 -6.33 11.47 -19.72
N GLU A 185 -5.76 12.68 -19.76
CA GLU A 185 -6.18 13.75 -18.87
C GLU A 185 -7.30 14.55 -19.53
N ALA A 186 -8.46 14.55 -18.89
CA ALA A 186 -9.63 15.39 -19.17
C ALA A 186 -9.60 16.11 -20.55
N TYR A 187 -9.79 15.36 -21.64
CA TYR A 187 -9.85 15.80 -23.06
C TYR A 187 -8.51 16.06 -23.79
N LYS A 188 -7.37 15.78 -23.17
CA LYS A 188 -6.08 15.81 -23.88
C LYS A 188 -5.29 14.55 -23.54
N ARG A 189 -4.89 13.82 -24.57
CA ARG A 189 -3.89 12.77 -24.44
C ARG A 189 -2.55 13.44 -24.14
N THR A 190 -1.90 13.06 -23.04
CA THR A 190 -0.56 13.54 -22.68
C THR A 190 0.36 12.34 -22.59
N ASP A 191 1.50 12.43 -23.23
CA ASP A 191 2.54 11.41 -23.10
C ASP A 191 3.28 11.64 -21.78
N LYS A 192 3.49 10.56 -21.06
CA LYS A 192 4.16 10.51 -19.76
C LYS A 192 5.41 9.65 -19.87
N THR A 193 6.37 9.91 -19.01
CA THR A 193 7.65 9.21 -18.93
C THR A 193 7.85 8.58 -17.56
N LEU A 194 8.90 7.81 -17.39
CA LEU A 194 9.33 7.31 -16.10
C LEU A 194 9.54 8.46 -15.09
N GLU A 195 10.01 9.62 -15.54
CA GLU A 195 10.21 10.80 -14.72
C GLU A 195 8.89 11.30 -14.11
N ASP A 196 7.78 11.22 -14.85
CA ASP A 196 6.45 11.53 -14.30
C ASP A 196 6.04 10.56 -13.18
N VAL A 197 6.42 9.27 -13.28
CA VAL A 197 6.18 8.28 -12.22
C VAL A 197 7.03 8.60 -10.99
N ILE A 198 8.29 8.94 -11.21
CA ILE A 198 9.23 9.34 -10.14
C ILE A 198 8.71 10.62 -9.45
N GLU A 199 8.21 11.60 -10.23
CA GLU A 199 7.59 12.79 -9.66
C GLU A 199 6.36 12.45 -8.83
N GLY A 200 5.51 11.56 -9.31
CA GLY A 200 4.34 11.06 -8.60
C GLY A 200 4.70 10.46 -7.24
N LEU A 201 5.66 9.54 -7.21
CA LEU A 201 6.16 8.93 -5.99
C LEU A 201 6.80 9.95 -5.05
N THR A 202 7.66 10.82 -5.58
CA THR A 202 8.34 11.86 -4.78
C THR A 202 7.34 12.87 -4.19
N SER A 203 6.23 13.14 -4.90
CA SER A 203 5.19 14.07 -4.42
C SER A 203 4.50 13.61 -3.13
N ILE A 204 4.49 12.31 -2.84
CA ILE A 204 3.93 11.76 -1.59
C ILE A 204 4.67 12.33 -0.37
N PHE A 205 5.96 12.56 -0.49
CA PHE A 205 6.79 13.11 0.59
C PHE A 205 6.59 14.62 0.79
N ASN A 206 6.09 15.34 -0.20
CA ASN A 206 5.77 16.77 -0.08
C ASN A 206 4.44 17.07 0.63
N LEU A 207 3.70 16.03 1.01
CA LEU A 207 2.47 16.21 1.77
C LEU A 207 2.79 16.56 3.23
N ARG A 208 2.06 17.52 3.80
CA ARG A 208 2.25 17.96 5.20
C ARG A 208 2.24 16.81 6.20
N GLN A 209 1.37 15.84 5.99
CA GLN A 209 1.28 14.64 6.83
C GLN A 209 2.57 13.83 6.77
N SER A 210 3.21 13.76 5.60
CA SER A 210 4.48 13.04 5.43
C SER A 210 5.60 13.75 6.18
N VAL A 211 5.64 15.09 6.15
CA VAL A 211 6.59 15.88 6.95
C VAL A 211 6.44 15.58 8.44
N GLY A 212 5.21 15.60 8.95
CA GLY A 212 4.94 15.29 10.35
C GLY A 212 5.33 13.86 10.74
N ILE A 213 5.18 12.88 9.83
CA ILE A 213 5.62 11.51 10.05
C ILE A 213 7.16 11.44 10.10
N MET A 214 7.86 12.05 9.15
CA MET A 214 9.33 12.06 9.11
C MET A 214 9.93 12.73 10.36
N SER A 215 9.39 13.88 10.74
CA SER A 215 9.79 14.58 11.96
C SER A 215 9.59 13.74 13.23
N LYS A 216 8.49 13.00 13.31
CA LYS A 216 8.18 12.14 14.45
C LYS A 216 9.09 10.90 14.53
N LEU A 217 9.49 10.34 13.40
CA LEU A 217 10.30 9.12 13.33
C LEU A 217 11.81 9.42 13.47
N TYR A 218 12.28 10.47 12.81
CA TYR A 218 13.72 10.74 12.67
C TYR A 218 14.18 12.06 13.32
N GLY A 219 13.28 12.82 13.97
CA GLY A 219 13.60 14.16 14.47
C GLY A 219 13.67 15.22 13.36
N ASP A 220 14.21 16.39 13.69
CA ASP A 220 14.32 17.54 12.78
C ASP A 220 15.78 18.04 12.61
N GLU A 221 16.75 17.27 13.10
CA GLU A 221 18.17 17.65 13.10
C GLU A 221 18.83 17.52 11.74
N GLU A 222 18.38 16.54 10.94
CA GLU A 222 18.89 16.24 9.61
C GLU A 222 18.01 16.91 8.52
N ASP A 223 18.60 17.12 7.36
CA ASP A 223 17.88 17.59 6.19
C ASP A 223 16.70 16.67 5.83
N TYR A 224 15.63 17.27 5.35
CA TYR A 224 14.39 16.53 5.11
C TYR A 224 14.55 15.40 4.09
N TYR A 225 15.34 15.57 3.03
CA TYR A 225 15.59 14.52 2.03
C TYR A 225 16.33 13.32 2.60
N ILE A 226 17.22 13.51 3.57
CA ILE A 226 17.92 12.42 4.26
C ILE A 226 16.92 11.57 5.06
N ARG A 227 16.01 12.23 5.79
CA ARG A 227 14.94 11.54 6.53
C ARG A 227 14.00 10.76 5.59
N VAL A 228 13.71 11.29 4.41
CA VAL A 228 12.95 10.58 3.37
C VAL A 228 13.69 9.34 2.88
N LEU A 229 15.00 9.43 2.61
CA LEU A 229 15.82 8.28 2.21
C LEU A 229 15.84 7.21 3.30
N LYS A 230 16.06 7.58 4.56
CA LYS A 230 15.98 6.66 5.70
C LYS A 230 14.63 5.94 5.75
N TYR A 231 13.53 6.68 5.56
CA TYR A 231 12.19 6.08 5.51
C TYR A 231 12.01 5.10 4.33
N CYS A 232 12.59 5.41 3.17
CA CYS A 232 12.56 4.52 2.01
C CYS A 232 13.35 3.23 2.26
N VAL A 233 14.52 3.33 2.90
CA VAL A 233 15.32 2.17 3.31
C VAL A 233 14.57 1.35 4.35
N ASP A 234 14.14 1.96 5.44
CA ASP A 234 13.39 1.30 6.52
C ASP A 234 12.11 0.61 6.02
N GLY A 235 11.45 1.23 5.05
CA GLY A 235 10.23 0.72 4.43
C GLY A 235 10.46 -0.32 3.32
N ASN A 236 11.70 -0.73 3.05
CA ASN A 236 12.03 -1.71 2.00
C ASN A 236 11.40 -1.34 0.65
N LEU A 237 11.56 -0.08 0.22
CA LEU A 237 10.81 0.50 -0.91
C LEU A 237 10.98 -0.33 -2.21
N GLN A 238 12.19 -0.86 -2.48
CA GLN A 238 12.42 -1.70 -3.66
C GLN A 238 11.50 -2.92 -3.65
N SER A 239 11.42 -3.66 -2.55
CA SER A 239 10.55 -4.84 -2.45
C SER A 239 9.07 -4.48 -2.58
N VAL A 240 8.63 -3.32 -2.02
CA VAL A 240 7.24 -2.84 -2.14
C VAL A 240 6.88 -2.55 -3.59
N ILE A 241 7.77 -1.90 -4.34
CA ILE A 241 7.53 -1.58 -5.75
C ILE A 241 7.58 -2.84 -6.60
N ASP A 242 8.55 -3.74 -6.37
CA ASP A 242 8.67 -5.00 -7.13
C ASP A 242 7.47 -5.93 -6.90
N GLU A 243 6.95 -6.02 -5.66
CA GLU A 243 5.69 -6.72 -5.38
C GLU A 243 4.53 -6.11 -6.16
N PHE A 244 4.47 -4.76 -6.22
CA PHE A 244 3.42 -4.08 -6.95
C PHE A 244 3.52 -4.28 -8.46
N VAL A 245 4.73 -4.20 -9.02
CA VAL A 245 5.01 -4.51 -10.42
C VAL A 245 4.62 -5.96 -10.74
N HIS A 246 5.00 -6.93 -9.91
CA HIS A 246 4.63 -8.33 -10.08
C HIS A 246 3.10 -8.51 -10.18
N MET A 247 2.34 -7.84 -9.32
CA MET A 247 0.88 -7.92 -9.34
C MET A 247 0.25 -7.27 -10.58
N ILE A 248 0.86 -6.22 -11.13
CA ILE A 248 0.39 -5.56 -12.35
C ILE A 248 0.79 -6.40 -13.57
N ASP A 249 2.03 -6.90 -13.62
CA ASP A 249 2.57 -7.63 -14.76
C ASP A 249 1.78 -8.90 -15.09
N GLU A 250 1.25 -9.59 -14.09
CA GLU A 250 0.33 -10.72 -14.29
C GLU A 250 -0.95 -10.35 -15.05
N THR A 251 -1.34 -9.09 -15.01
CA THR A 251 -2.54 -8.59 -15.70
C THR A 251 -2.23 -7.85 -17.00
N LYS A 252 -0.96 -7.41 -17.18
CA LYS A 252 -0.52 -6.54 -18.27
C LYS A 252 0.89 -6.92 -18.70
N GLN A 253 1.07 -7.22 -19.98
CA GLN A 253 2.35 -7.67 -20.53
C GLN A 253 3.28 -6.55 -21.01
N ASN A 254 2.87 -5.27 -20.91
CA ASN A 254 3.63 -4.14 -21.45
C ASN A 254 4.12 -3.23 -20.30
N LYS A 255 5.42 -2.91 -20.31
CA LYS A 255 6.05 -1.99 -19.34
C LYS A 255 5.37 -0.62 -19.29
N SER A 256 4.88 -0.12 -20.42
CA SER A 256 4.11 1.12 -20.51
C SER A 256 2.82 1.07 -19.67
N ASP A 257 2.09 -0.07 -19.70
CA ASP A 257 0.89 -0.25 -18.92
C ASP A 257 1.16 -0.38 -17.42
N ILE A 258 2.32 -0.97 -17.07
CA ILE A 258 2.80 -1.04 -15.68
C ILE A 258 3.09 0.37 -15.16
N ALA A 259 3.89 1.15 -15.90
CA ALA A 259 4.21 2.53 -15.53
C ALA A 259 2.96 3.41 -15.39
N GLN A 260 2.01 3.28 -16.34
CA GLN A 260 0.73 3.97 -16.26
C GLN A 260 -0.05 3.60 -14.98
N SER A 261 -0.13 2.32 -14.64
CA SER A 261 -0.85 1.85 -13.46
C SER A 261 -0.23 2.36 -12.16
N ILE A 262 1.11 2.40 -12.10
CA ILE A 262 1.83 2.96 -10.95
C ILE A 262 1.58 4.47 -10.87
N TYR A 263 1.68 5.21 -11.96
CA TYR A 263 1.40 6.64 -12.01
C TYR A 263 -0.03 6.95 -11.53
N GLU A 264 -1.02 6.26 -12.05
CA GLU A 264 -2.42 6.45 -11.68
C GLU A 264 -2.69 6.13 -10.21
N SER A 265 -1.90 5.26 -9.58
CA SER A 265 -2.01 4.94 -8.16
C SER A 265 -1.70 6.13 -7.24
N PHE A 266 -0.90 7.10 -7.69
CA PHE A 266 -0.55 8.31 -6.93
C PHE A 266 -1.59 9.44 -7.09
N VAL A 267 -2.43 9.41 -8.12
CA VAL A 267 -3.39 10.48 -8.44
C VAL A 267 -4.67 10.41 -7.61
N GLY A 268 -4.89 9.34 -6.86
CA GLY A 268 -6.10 9.09 -6.09
C GLY A 268 -6.33 10.04 -4.91
N VAL A 269 -6.87 11.24 -5.19
CA VAL A 269 -7.26 12.21 -4.16
C VAL A 269 -8.77 12.42 -4.20
N SER A 270 -9.44 12.34 -3.05
CA SER A 270 -10.84 12.72 -2.91
C SER A 270 -10.96 13.99 -2.07
N THR A 271 -11.82 14.90 -2.52
CA THR A 271 -12.16 16.10 -1.77
C THR A 271 -13.59 15.95 -1.26
N LEU A 272 -13.77 16.02 0.06
CA LEU A 272 -15.08 16.07 0.71
C LEU A 272 -15.45 17.52 0.99
N GLU A 273 -16.66 17.90 0.66
CA GLU A 273 -17.24 19.18 1.04
C GLU A 273 -18.03 18.99 2.34
N ILE A 274 -17.76 19.82 3.32
CA ILE A 274 -18.34 19.77 4.66
C ILE A 274 -19.17 21.01 4.86
N ASP A 275 -20.41 20.79 5.27
CA ASP A 275 -21.29 21.85 5.72
C ASP A 275 -20.87 22.25 7.14
N THR A 276 -20.44 23.49 7.31
CA THR A 276 -20.09 24.04 8.63
C THR A 276 -21.31 24.67 9.26
N THR A 277 -21.30 24.87 10.59
CA THR A 277 -22.35 25.64 11.32
C THR A 277 -22.52 27.04 10.74
N GLU A 278 -21.46 27.64 10.20
CA GLU A 278 -21.51 28.93 9.53
C GLU A 278 -22.24 28.84 8.18
N TYR A 279 -22.10 27.75 7.44
CA TYR A 279 -22.84 27.50 6.21
C TYR A 279 -24.34 27.33 6.48
N TYR A 280 -24.72 26.64 7.54
CA TYR A 280 -26.15 26.49 7.90
C TYR A 280 -26.77 27.80 8.39
N ARG A 281 -25.98 28.72 8.97
CA ARG A 281 -26.45 30.04 9.36
C ARG A 281 -26.57 31.01 8.20
N ASP A 282 -25.70 30.83 7.20
CA ASP A 282 -25.61 31.70 6.03
C ASP A 282 -25.19 30.88 4.80
N LEU A 283 -26.16 30.52 3.97
CA LEU A 283 -25.97 29.72 2.75
C LEU A 283 -25.12 30.40 1.68
N SER A 284 -24.83 31.70 1.82
CA SER A 284 -23.88 32.40 0.94
C SER A 284 -22.42 32.08 1.25
N LYS A 285 -22.13 31.50 2.43
CA LYS A 285 -20.77 31.10 2.80
C LYS A 285 -20.37 29.81 2.11
N LYS A 286 -19.10 29.73 1.73
CA LYS A 286 -18.54 28.55 1.05
C LYS A 286 -18.46 27.38 2.03
N ARG A 287 -18.83 26.20 1.55
CA ARG A 287 -18.55 24.91 2.20
C ARG A 287 -17.05 24.75 2.40
N ARG A 288 -16.63 24.18 3.50
CA ARG A 288 -15.23 23.82 3.70
C ARG A 288 -14.90 22.55 2.91
N ARG A 289 -13.76 22.55 2.24
CA ARG A 289 -13.24 21.40 1.50
C ARG A 289 -12.13 20.74 2.31
N LEU A 290 -12.30 19.47 2.59
CA LEU A 290 -11.26 18.62 3.18
C LEU A 290 -10.76 17.63 2.12
N ARG A 291 -9.45 17.60 1.93
CA ARG A 291 -8.83 16.56 1.11
C ARG A 291 -8.63 15.32 1.96
N THR A 292 -9.21 14.21 1.55
CA THR A 292 -9.05 12.92 2.23
C THR A 292 -8.01 12.10 1.51
N HIS A 293 -6.95 11.69 2.23
CA HIS A 293 -5.84 10.92 1.70
C HIS A 293 -5.71 9.54 2.34
N TYR A 294 -6.06 9.42 3.64
CA TYR A 294 -5.92 8.17 4.39
C TYR A 294 -7.10 7.24 4.19
N ALA A 295 -8.30 7.80 4.13
CA ALA A 295 -9.52 7.08 3.90
C ALA A 295 -10.33 7.74 2.79
N LEU A 296 -10.89 6.95 1.89
CA LEU A 296 -11.75 7.42 0.81
C LEU A 296 -13.17 6.89 0.96
N ALA A 297 -14.14 7.70 0.50
CA ALA A 297 -15.53 7.29 0.37
C ALA A 297 -15.86 7.03 -1.11
N PHE A 298 -16.41 5.85 -1.38
CA PHE A 298 -16.93 5.47 -2.67
C PHE A 298 -18.45 5.29 -2.57
N THR A 299 -19.18 6.32 -2.98
CA THR A 299 -20.65 6.36 -2.93
C THR A 299 -21.19 6.79 -4.27
N ASN A 300 -22.40 6.34 -4.63
CA ASN A 300 -23.04 6.73 -5.87
C ASN A 300 -23.26 8.23 -5.96
N LYS A 301 -22.72 8.82 -7.01
CA LYS A 301 -23.33 9.93 -7.71
C LYS A 301 -23.65 9.42 -9.11
N LYS A 302 -24.74 9.91 -9.70
CA LYS A 302 -25.25 9.52 -11.04
C LYS A 302 -24.11 9.23 -12.03
N VAL A 303 -24.31 8.20 -12.85
CA VAL A 303 -23.35 7.71 -13.86
C VAL A 303 -23.09 8.81 -14.90
N ASP A 304 -22.14 9.69 -14.65
CA ASP A 304 -21.52 10.57 -15.63
C ASP A 304 -20.14 10.04 -15.96
N GLU A 305 -19.61 10.29 -17.16
CA GLU A 305 -18.27 9.85 -17.60
C GLU A 305 -17.15 10.22 -16.58
N LYS A 306 -17.29 11.37 -15.91
CA LYS A 306 -16.39 11.78 -14.80
C LYS A 306 -16.43 10.86 -13.59
N ASN A 307 -17.53 10.16 -13.36
CA ASN A 307 -17.67 9.23 -12.23
C ASN A 307 -17.09 7.86 -12.54
N VAL A 308 -17.07 7.44 -13.80
CA VAL A 308 -16.43 6.18 -14.24
C VAL A 308 -14.90 6.31 -14.09
N SER A 309 -14.31 7.40 -14.57
CA SER A 309 -12.87 7.65 -14.43
C SER A 309 -12.45 7.75 -12.95
N ARG A 310 -13.30 8.38 -12.11
CA ARG A 310 -13.07 8.45 -10.65
C ARG A 310 -13.12 7.07 -9.98
N ALA A 311 -14.05 6.21 -10.38
CA ALA A 311 -14.15 4.85 -9.84
C ALA A 311 -12.90 4.02 -10.17
N ILE A 312 -12.40 4.14 -11.41
CA ILE A 312 -11.17 3.49 -11.85
C ILE A 312 -9.97 3.97 -11.04
N ASN A 313 -9.82 5.28 -10.86
CA ASN A 313 -8.72 5.86 -10.09
C ASN A 313 -8.76 5.45 -8.61
N ILE A 314 -9.95 5.38 -7.99
CA ILE A 314 -10.10 4.91 -6.61
C ILE A 314 -9.71 3.44 -6.50
N ARG A 315 -10.13 2.60 -7.46
CA ARG A 315 -9.76 1.19 -7.50
C ARG A 315 -8.24 1.02 -7.62
N GLN A 316 -7.60 1.72 -8.53
CA GLN A 316 -6.16 1.66 -8.76
C GLN A 316 -5.38 2.12 -7.52
N SER A 317 -5.76 3.27 -6.94
CA SER A 317 -5.12 3.76 -5.71
C SER A 317 -5.32 2.80 -4.53
N PHE A 318 -6.49 2.17 -4.39
CA PHE A 318 -6.74 1.23 -3.31
C PHE A 318 -6.03 -0.12 -3.53
N ASN A 319 -5.85 -0.57 -4.77
CA ASN A 319 -5.06 -1.75 -5.11
C ASN A 319 -3.55 -1.48 -5.25
N SER A 320 -3.06 -0.33 -4.79
CA SER A 320 -1.63 -0.03 -4.67
C SER A 320 -1.15 -0.22 -3.23
N PRO A 321 0.15 -0.32 -2.96
CA PRO A 321 0.65 -0.33 -1.59
C PRO A 321 0.48 1.01 -0.87
N PHE A 322 0.28 2.10 -1.61
CA PHE A 322 0.17 3.47 -1.12
C PHE A 322 -1.23 3.81 -0.62
N ARG A 323 -1.42 5.04 -0.12
CA ARG A 323 -2.74 5.56 0.30
C ARG A 323 -3.78 5.44 -0.83
N PRO A 324 -5.07 5.26 -0.51
CA PRO A 324 -5.69 5.25 0.82
C PRO A 324 -5.55 3.91 1.53
N PHE A 325 -5.61 3.91 2.86
CA PHE A 325 -5.57 2.68 3.67
C PHE A 325 -6.96 2.16 4.04
N VAL A 326 -7.97 3.01 3.99
CA VAL A 326 -9.36 2.63 4.22
C VAL A 326 -10.22 3.08 3.04
N LEU A 327 -11.00 2.17 2.50
CA LEU A 327 -12.03 2.46 1.51
C LEU A 327 -13.40 2.14 2.13
N SER A 328 -14.24 3.16 2.27
CA SER A 328 -15.59 2.99 2.75
C SER A 328 -16.59 3.16 1.62
N THR A 329 -17.50 2.19 1.45
CA THR A 329 -18.41 2.13 0.31
C THR A 329 -19.82 1.71 0.71
N THR A 330 -20.76 2.03 -0.16
CA THR A 330 -22.14 1.47 -0.12
C THR A 330 -22.21 0.19 -0.97
N PRO A 331 -23.31 -0.58 -0.90
CA PRO A 331 -23.50 -1.80 -1.70
C PRO A 331 -23.22 -1.65 -3.21
N ILE A 332 -23.37 -0.46 -3.75
CA ILE A 332 -23.11 -0.20 -5.19
C ILE A 332 -21.63 -0.33 -5.56
N GLY A 333 -20.72 -0.13 -4.63
CA GLY A 333 -19.32 -0.49 -4.83
C GLY A 333 -19.07 -2.00 -4.91
N GLN A 334 -20.13 -2.82 -4.84
CA GLN A 334 -20.03 -4.28 -4.90
C GLN A 334 -19.92 -4.83 -6.32
N GLU A 335 -20.43 -4.14 -7.34
CA GLU A 335 -20.45 -4.67 -8.69
C GLU A 335 -19.15 -4.42 -9.45
N GLY A 336 -18.49 -5.52 -9.86
CA GLY A 336 -17.38 -5.50 -10.82
C GLY A 336 -16.02 -4.97 -10.33
N LEU A 337 -15.88 -4.56 -9.06
CA LEU A 337 -14.62 -4.00 -8.54
C LEU A 337 -13.93 -4.96 -7.58
N ASP A 338 -12.65 -5.19 -7.78
CA ASP A 338 -11.80 -6.02 -6.92
C ASP A 338 -10.85 -5.15 -6.11
N PHE A 339 -10.64 -5.49 -4.81
CA PHE A 339 -9.89 -4.71 -3.85
C PHE A 339 -8.90 -5.56 -3.04
N HIS A 340 -8.36 -6.62 -3.61
CA HIS A 340 -7.68 -7.70 -2.90
C HIS A 340 -6.15 -7.60 -2.84
N TRP A 341 -5.52 -6.68 -3.60
CA TRP A 341 -4.06 -6.68 -3.68
C TRP A 341 -3.37 -6.29 -2.38
N TYR A 342 -3.92 -5.33 -1.63
CA TYR A 342 -3.32 -4.86 -0.37
C TYR A 342 -4.33 -4.82 0.78
N CYS A 343 -5.50 -5.45 0.60
CA CYS A 343 -6.58 -5.47 1.56
C CYS A 343 -6.90 -6.89 2.00
N ARG A 344 -6.84 -7.16 3.32
CA ARG A 344 -7.27 -8.42 3.92
C ARG A 344 -8.30 -8.25 5.04
N LYS A 345 -8.67 -6.99 5.37
CA LYS A 345 -9.63 -6.67 6.42
C LYS A 345 -10.90 -6.12 5.81
N ILE A 346 -12.04 -6.72 6.17
CA ILE A 346 -13.36 -6.26 5.75
C ILE A 346 -14.22 -5.94 6.96
N MET A 347 -14.81 -4.75 6.97
CA MET A 347 -15.74 -4.32 8.02
C MET A 347 -17.14 -4.22 7.45
N HIS A 348 -18.07 -4.95 8.04
CA HIS A 348 -19.50 -4.77 7.83
C HIS A 348 -20.02 -3.80 8.87
N TRP A 349 -20.03 -2.49 8.55
CA TRP A 349 -20.53 -1.45 9.46
C TRP A 349 -21.96 -1.74 9.94
N ASN A 350 -22.76 -2.26 9.04
CA ASN A 350 -24.01 -2.92 9.35
C ASN A 350 -24.11 -4.23 8.57
N VAL A 351 -24.56 -5.26 9.23
CA VAL A 351 -24.75 -6.59 8.64
C VAL A 351 -25.82 -6.49 7.55
N PRO A 352 -25.56 -7.00 6.33
CA PRO A 352 -26.56 -6.99 5.26
C PRO A 352 -27.75 -7.88 5.60
N SER A 353 -28.92 -7.58 5.04
CA SER A 353 -30.12 -8.39 5.21
C SER A 353 -30.08 -9.72 4.46
N ASN A 354 -29.28 -9.77 3.38
CA ASN A 354 -29.13 -10.94 2.52
C ASN A 354 -27.75 -11.58 2.78
N PRO A 355 -27.68 -12.91 3.10
CA PRO A 355 -26.43 -13.62 3.26
C PRO A 355 -25.57 -13.61 1.99
N GLN A 356 -26.15 -13.59 0.82
CA GLN A 356 -25.44 -13.50 -0.45
C GLN A 356 -24.62 -12.20 -0.56
N ASP A 357 -25.17 -11.07 -0.10
CA ASP A 357 -24.46 -9.78 -0.08
C ASP A 357 -23.23 -9.83 0.80
N MET A 358 -23.28 -10.56 1.92
CA MET A 358 -22.15 -10.73 2.81
C MET A 358 -21.01 -11.48 2.11
N GLU A 359 -21.30 -12.59 1.45
CA GLU A 359 -20.31 -13.34 0.68
C GLU A 359 -19.78 -12.55 -0.51
N GLN A 360 -20.62 -11.81 -1.21
CA GLN A 360 -20.20 -10.96 -2.31
C GLN A 360 -19.23 -9.86 -1.86
N ARG A 361 -19.50 -9.23 -0.70
CA ARG A 361 -18.61 -8.22 -0.10
C ARG A 361 -17.25 -8.83 0.22
N GLU A 362 -17.23 -9.99 0.86
CA GLU A 362 -15.98 -10.70 1.21
C GLU A 362 -15.24 -11.19 -0.03
N GLY A 363 -15.96 -11.63 -1.05
CA GLY A 363 -15.39 -11.98 -2.33
C GLY A 363 -14.66 -10.84 -3.04
N ARG A 364 -14.78 -9.57 -2.62
CA ARG A 364 -14.01 -8.45 -3.18
C ARG A 364 -12.56 -8.44 -2.76
N ILE A 365 -12.24 -9.06 -1.62
CA ILE A 365 -10.88 -9.14 -1.09
C ILE A 365 -10.33 -10.57 -1.11
N ASN A 366 -11.18 -11.60 -1.27
CA ASN A 366 -10.77 -12.99 -1.41
C ASN A 366 -10.71 -13.38 -2.88
N ARG A 367 -9.59 -13.13 -3.52
CA ARG A 367 -9.38 -13.30 -4.95
C ARG A 367 -8.02 -13.94 -5.25
N TYR A 368 -7.77 -14.16 -6.53
CA TYR A 368 -6.50 -14.66 -7.06
C TYR A 368 -5.31 -13.89 -6.50
N LYS A 369 -4.35 -14.59 -5.90
CA LYS A 369 -3.14 -14.04 -5.25
C LYS A 369 -3.44 -12.85 -4.31
N CYS A 370 -4.52 -12.92 -3.53
CA CYS A 370 -4.84 -11.86 -2.56
C CYS A 370 -3.71 -11.70 -1.52
N LEU A 371 -3.71 -10.57 -0.81
CA LEU A 371 -2.65 -10.23 0.15
C LEU A 371 -2.37 -11.35 1.16
N ALA A 372 -3.43 -11.97 1.72
CA ALA A 372 -3.27 -13.06 2.68
C ALA A 372 -2.50 -14.25 2.08
N ILE A 373 -2.79 -14.62 0.83
CA ILE A 373 -2.07 -15.68 0.13
C ILE A 373 -0.60 -15.29 -0.06
N ARG A 374 -0.32 -14.09 -0.62
CA ARG A 374 1.05 -13.65 -0.87
C ARG A 374 1.90 -13.62 0.40
N ARG A 375 1.36 -13.09 1.50
CA ARG A 375 2.08 -13.04 2.77
C ARG A 375 2.39 -14.43 3.34
N ASN A 376 1.43 -15.36 3.26
CA ASN A 376 1.68 -16.74 3.66
C ASN A 376 2.77 -17.41 2.79
N ILE A 377 2.70 -17.21 1.47
CA ILE A 377 3.72 -17.73 0.56
C ILE A 377 5.08 -17.12 0.89
N ALA A 378 5.18 -15.80 1.01
CA ALA A 378 6.41 -15.11 1.35
C ALA A 378 6.99 -15.56 2.70
N SER A 379 6.16 -15.78 3.74
CA SER A 379 6.62 -16.23 5.05
C SER A 379 7.21 -17.64 5.03
N LYS A 380 6.68 -18.53 4.18
CA LYS A 380 7.13 -19.94 4.10
C LYS A 380 8.33 -20.11 3.17
N TYR A 381 8.35 -19.37 2.06
CA TYR A 381 9.39 -19.49 1.01
C TYR A 381 10.34 -18.29 1.00
N GLN A 382 10.60 -17.72 2.16
CA GLN A 382 11.40 -16.49 2.34
C GLN A 382 12.86 -16.57 1.87
N ASN A 383 13.35 -17.76 1.54
CA ASN A 383 14.72 -17.97 1.03
C ASN A 383 14.84 -17.75 -0.48
N THR A 384 13.73 -17.49 -1.16
CA THR A 384 13.67 -17.28 -2.61
C THR A 384 13.40 -15.80 -2.89
N TYR A 385 14.18 -15.19 -3.78
CA TYR A 385 14.03 -13.77 -4.13
C TYR A 385 12.83 -13.50 -5.02
N GLU A 386 12.60 -14.32 -6.05
CA GLU A 386 11.60 -14.09 -7.09
C GLU A 386 10.19 -14.56 -6.67
N TRP A 387 9.19 -13.71 -6.83
CA TRP A 387 7.80 -14.06 -6.57
C TRP A 387 7.31 -15.26 -7.38
N SER A 388 7.68 -15.34 -8.65
CA SER A 388 7.34 -16.47 -9.53
C SER A 388 7.87 -17.80 -9.01
N GLU A 389 9.12 -17.82 -8.58
CA GLU A 389 9.75 -19.03 -8.01
C GLU A 389 9.08 -19.45 -6.69
N MET A 390 8.72 -18.49 -5.81
CA MET A 390 8.00 -18.79 -4.57
C MET A 390 6.63 -19.43 -4.84
N PHE A 391 5.88 -18.91 -5.80
CA PHE A 391 4.58 -19.49 -6.17
C PHE A 391 4.73 -20.84 -6.84
N GLU A 392 5.76 -21.07 -7.64
CA GLU A 392 6.05 -22.36 -8.25
C GLU A 392 6.44 -23.40 -7.21
N GLN A 393 7.32 -23.08 -6.27
CA GLN A 393 7.66 -23.96 -5.14
C GLN A 393 6.42 -24.30 -4.30
N ALA A 394 5.61 -23.29 -3.98
CA ALA A 394 4.36 -23.47 -3.24
C ALA A 394 3.37 -24.36 -4.01
N HIS A 395 3.25 -24.18 -5.32
CA HIS A 395 2.41 -25.01 -6.17
C HIS A 395 2.87 -26.48 -6.12
N ASN A 396 4.15 -26.75 -6.30
CA ASN A 396 4.71 -28.08 -6.31
C ASN A 396 4.55 -28.78 -4.95
N GLU A 397 4.71 -28.06 -3.83
CA GLU A 397 4.61 -28.62 -2.49
C GLU A 397 3.16 -28.79 -2.00
N LEU A 398 2.29 -27.81 -2.30
CA LEU A 398 0.98 -27.69 -1.66
C LEU A 398 -0.18 -28.21 -2.51
N SER A 399 -0.07 -28.21 -3.86
CA SER A 399 -1.22 -28.46 -4.74
C SER A 399 -1.72 -29.91 -4.71
N GLY A 400 -0.85 -30.90 -4.56
CA GLY A 400 -1.22 -32.31 -4.54
C GLY A 400 -2.14 -32.67 -5.73
N ALA A 401 -3.24 -33.39 -5.43
CA ALA A 401 -4.25 -33.78 -6.43
C ALA A 401 -5.22 -32.64 -6.83
N LEU A 402 -5.12 -31.47 -6.23
CA LEU A 402 -6.12 -30.40 -6.34
C LEU A 402 -5.83 -29.35 -7.43
N GLY A 403 -4.78 -29.54 -8.22
CA GLY A 403 -4.53 -28.75 -9.43
C GLY A 403 -4.31 -27.26 -9.20
N GLY A 404 -4.58 -26.45 -10.23
CA GLY A 404 -4.21 -25.05 -10.34
C GLY A 404 -4.91 -24.02 -9.41
N LEU A 405 -5.74 -24.45 -8.44
CA LEU A 405 -6.34 -23.54 -7.46
C LEU A 405 -5.38 -23.20 -6.31
N ILE A 406 -4.48 -24.12 -5.95
CA ILE A 406 -3.49 -23.95 -4.89
C ILE A 406 -2.14 -23.65 -5.54
N PRO A 407 -1.40 -22.63 -5.06
CA PRO A 407 -1.67 -21.73 -3.95
C PRO A 407 -2.38 -20.42 -4.35
N TYR A 408 -2.86 -20.31 -5.58
CA TYR A 408 -3.26 -19.03 -6.18
C TYR A 408 -4.59 -18.47 -5.65
N TRP A 409 -5.56 -19.34 -5.37
CA TRP A 409 -6.89 -18.96 -4.88
C TRP A 409 -7.12 -19.31 -3.42
N CYS A 410 -6.40 -20.27 -2.92
CA CYS A 410 -6.46 -20.75 -1.55
C CYS A 410 -5.18 -21.46 -1.15
N ILE A 411 -4.94 -21.54 0.16
CA ILE A 411 -3.80 -22.25 0.76
C ILE A 411 -4.29 -23.21 1.85
N PRO A 412 -3.66 -24.37 2.03
CA PRO A 412 -3.91 -25.25 3.17
C PRO A 412 -3.32 -24.60 4.44
N VAL A 413 -4.18 -23.95 5.22
CA VAL A 413 -3.81 -23.11 6.37
C VAL A 413 -3.00 -23.90 7.40
N GLU A 414 -3.28 -25.17 7.56
CA GLU A 414 -2.58 -26.11 8.46
C GLU A 414 -1.11 -26.36 8.09
N LYS A 415 -0.69 -25.97 6.90
CA LYS A 415 0.70 -26.07 6.43
C LYS A 415 1.55 -24.87 6.79
N PHE A 416 0.98 -23.89 7.48
CA PHE A 416 1.63 -22.64 7.89
C PHE A 416 1.57 -22.51 9.42
N GLU A 417 2.65 -22.07 10.04
CA GLU A 417 2.73 -21.93 11.51
C GLU A 417 1.83 -20.82 12.04
N GLN A 418 1.86 -19.67 11.39
CA GLN A 418 1.07 -18.49 11.73
C GLN A 418 0.40 -17.93 10.46
N PRO A 419 -0.66 -18.58 9.98
CA PRO A 419 -1.27 -18.19 8.72
C PRO A 419 -1.99 -16.85 8.83
N GLU A 420 -1.68 -15.95 7.92
CA GLU A 420 -2.48 -14.75 7.72
C GLU A 420 -3.81 -15.08 7.03
N MET A 421 -4.89 -14.58 7.60
CA MET A 421 -6.24 -14.83 7.12
C MET A 421 -6.93 -13.52 6.75
N ILE A 422 -7.99 -13.63 5.95
CA ILE A 422 -8.93 -12.53 5.77
C ILE A 422 -9.71 -12.32 7.07
N GLU A 423 -9.71 -11.09 7.55
CA GLU A 423 -10.38 -10.71 8.79
C GLU A 423 -11.74 -10.07 8.50
N ARG A 424 -12.78 -10.63 9.09
CA ARG A 424 -14.13 -10.06 9.13
C ARG A 424 -14.32 -9.28 10.42
N ILE A 425 -14.69 -8.02 10.30
CA ILE A 425 -14.97 -7.13 11.44
C ILE A 425 -16.42 -6.73 11.38
N VAL A 426 -17.16 -6.99 12.46
CA VAL A 426 -18.56 -6.59 12.62
C VAL A 426 -18.67 -5.80 13.92
N PRO A 427 -18.84 -4.47 13.85
CA PRO A 427 -19.07 -3.68 15.05
C PRO A 427 -20.36 -4.10 15.74
N MET A 428 -20.29 -4.35 17.04
CA MET A 428 -21.42 -4.70 17.89
C MET A 428 -21.68 -3.53 18.85
N TYR A 429 -22.77 -2.82 18.67
CA TYR A 429 -23.08 -1.69 19.53
C TYR A 429 -23.66 -2.16 20.87
N PRO A 430 -23.29 -1.54 21.99
CA PRO A 430 -23.90 -1.85 23.29
C PRO A 430 -25.41 -1.67 23.25
N LEU A 431 -26.16 -2.58 23.86
CA LEU A 431 -27.62 -2.58 23.94
C LEU A 431 -28.35 -2.70 22.59
N SER A 432 -27.67 -3.08 21.54
CA SER A 432 -28.29 -3.39 20.24
C SER A 432 -28.60 -4.89 20.10
N SER A 433 -29.41 -5.25 19.13
CA SER A 433 -29.67 -6.63 18.72
C SER A 433 -28.67 -7.12 17.66
N ASP A 434 -27.57 -6.39 17.41
CA ASP A 434 -26.63 -6.69 16.33
C ASP A 434 -26.02 -8.09 16.45
N ARG A 435 -25.73 -8.54 17.68
CA ARG A 435 -25.17 -9.86 17.93
C ARG A 435 -26.13 -10.99 17.54
N GLU A 436 -27.41 -10.85 17.93
CA GLU A 436 -28.44 -11.84 17.59
C GLU A 436 -28.69 -11.85 16.09
N TYR A 437 -28.73 -10.67 15.48
CA TYR A 437 -28.88 -10.53 14.05
C TYR A 437 -27.72 -11.15 13.27
N TYR A 438 -26.49 -10.94 13.71
CA TYR A 438 -25.29 -11.53 13.12
C TYR A 438 -25.29 -13.06 13.23
N ASN A 439 -25.64 -13.62 14.41
CA ASN A 439 -25.73 -15.05 14.62
C ASN A 439 -26.80 -15.67 13.72
N ARG A 440 -27.99 -15.03 13.64
CA ARG A 440 -29.03 -15.47 12.73
C ARG A 440 -28.59 -15.42 11.27
N MET A 441 -27.86 -14.37 10.88
CA MET A 441 -27.32 -14.25 9.52
C MET A 441 -26.35 -15.37 9.18
N ASN A 442 -25.45 -15.74 10.10
CA ASN A 442 -24.51 -16.87 9.91
C ASN A 442 -25.25 -18.19 9.75
N SER A 443 -26.30 -18.42 10.54
CA SER A 443 -27.14 -19.63 10.40
C SER A 443 -27.83 -19.66 9.04
N VAL A 444 -28.41 -18.53 8.61
CA VAL A 444 -29.04 -18.42 7.28
C VAL A 444 -28.01 -18.62 6.16
N LEU A 445 -26.80 -18.08 6.30
CA LEU A 445 -25.71 -18.28 5.34
C LEU A 445 -25.33 -19.74 5.19
N SER A 446 -25.25 -20.48 6.29
CA SER A 446 -24.98 -21.93 6.26
C SER A 446 -26.09 -22.70 5.53
N LEU A 447 -27.34 -22.37 5.81
CA LEU A 447 -28.52 -22.93 5.12
C LEU A 447 -28.55 -22.56 3.63
N TYR A 448 -28.22 -21.30 3.29
CA TYR A 448 -28.12 -20.83 1.92
C TYR A 448 -27.09 -21.65 1.12
N ARG A 449 -25.95 -21.97 1.73
CA ARG A 449 -24.94 -22.82 1.09
C ARG A 449 -25.41 -24.25 0.84
N LEU A 450 -26.23 -24.80 1.75
CA LEU A 450 -26.86 -26.11 1.58
C LEU A 450 -27.84 -26.16 0.38
N THR A 451 -28.52 -25.05 0.14
CA THR A 451 -29.55 -24.96 -0.88
C THR A 451 -29.04 -24.37 -2.22
N MET A 452 -27.73 -24.08 -2.30
CA MET A 452 -27.13 -23.45 -3.48
C MET A 452 -27.34 -24.28 -4.74
N GLY A 453 -27.90 -23.65 -5.77
CA GLY A 453 -28.18 -24.30 -7.06
C GLY A 453 -29.44 -25.17 -7.09
N GLN A 454 -30.20 -25.24 -5.99
CA GLN A 454 -31.45 -26.00 -5.94
C GLN A 454 -32.63 -25.12 -6.44
N PRO A 455 -33.52 -25.65 -7.27
CA PRO A 455 -34.79 -24.97 -7.54
C PRO A 455 -35.61 -24.86 -6.26
N ARG A 456 -36.30 -23.73 -6.07
CA ARG A 456 -37.10 -23.43 -4.85
C ARG A 456 -36.29 -23.24 -3.56
N GLN A 457 -35.18 -22.54 -3.69
CA GLN A 457 -34.27 -22.27 -2.59
C GLN A 457 -34.96 -21.64 -1.35
N GLU A 458 -35.93 -20.75 -1.56
CA GLU A 458 -36.68 -20.10 -0.47
C GLU A 458 -37.55 -21.10 0.35
N GLU A 459 -38.16 -22.08 -0.32
CA GLU A 459 -38.96 -23.11 0.34
C GLU A 459 -38.05 -24.04 1.18
N LEU A 460 -36.89 -24.41 0.65
CA LEU A 460 -35.89 -25.20 1.36
C LEU A 460 -35.32 -24.47 2.56
N LEU A 461 -35.06 -23.18 2.46
CA LEU A 461 -34.62 -22.36 3.60
C LEU A 461 -35.69 -22.34 4.71
N GLY A 462 -36.98 -22.29 4.35
CA GLY A 462 -38.06 -22.40 5.31
C GLY A 462 -38.12 -23.74 6.03
N LEU A 463 -37.89 -24.85 5.34
CA LEU A 463 -37.85 -26.19 5.92
C LEU A 463 -36.68 -26.40 6.90
N PHE A 464 -35.51 -25.79 6.61
CA PHE A 464 -34.29 -25.97 7.38
C PHE A 464 -34.13 -24.95 8.54
N GLN A 465 -35.04 -24.00 8.72
CA GLN A 465 -34.96 -23.00 9.78
C GLN A 465 -34.90 -23.57 11.20
N ASN A 466 -35.37 -24.79 11.41
CA ASN A 466 -35.44 -25.46 12.72
C ASN A 466 -34.26 -26.40 12.99
N LEU A 467 -33.27 -26.47 12.09
CA LEU A 467 -32.07 -27.28 12.32
C LEU A 467 -31.19 -26.65 13.38
N THR A 468 -30.62 -27.48 14.24
CA THR A 468 -29.57 -27.07 15.17
C THR A 468 -28.29 -26.76 14.39
N GLN A 469 -27.36 -26.01 15.01
CA GLN A 469 -26.08 -25.68 14.38
C GLN A 469 -25.30 -26.95 13.98
N ASP A 470 -25.29 -27.96 14.86
CA ASP A 470 -24.62 -29.26 14.60
C ASP A 470 -25.23 -30.01 13.43
N GLN A 471 -26.56 -29.99 13.31
CA GLN A 471 -27.27 -30.58 12.17
C GLN A 471 -26.98 -29.83 10.86
N THR A 472 -26.91 -28.50 10.93
CA THR A 472 -26.57 -27.67 9.78
C THR A 472 -25.14 -27.91 9.32
N GLU A 473 -24.19 -28.02 10.24
CA GLU A 473 -22.78 -28.34 9.95
C GLU A 473 -22.62 -29.74 9.37
N ALA A 474 -23.37 -30.73 9.87
CA ALA A 474 -23.35 -32.11 9.35
C ALA A 474 -23.91 -32.23 7.92
N LEU A 475 -24.82 -31.33 7.54
CA LEU A 475 -25.41 -31.26 6.19
C LEU A 475 -24.62 -30.40 5.22
N LEU A 476 -23.66 -29.62 5.69
CA LEU A 476 -22.89 -28.68 4.87
C LEU A 476 -22.09 -29.41 3.79
N PHE A 477 -22.46 -29.17 2.54
CA PHE A 477 -21.67 -29.61 1.41
C PHE A 477 -20.42 -28.76 1.29
N ASN A 478 -19.28 -29.31 1.66
CA ASN A 478 -18.02 -28.60 1.63
C ASN A 478 -17.44 -28.56 0.20
N LEU A 479 -17.63 -27.44 -0.49
CA LEU A 479 -17.04 -27.17 -1.80
C LEU A 479 -15.59 -26.65 -1.72
N SER A 480 -15.01 -26.55 -0.52
CA SER A 480 -13.61 -26.14 -0.38
C SER A 480 -12.69 -27.15 -1.08
N PRO A 481 -11.75 -26.69 -1.91
CA PRO A 481 -10.73 -27.58 -2.49
C PRO A 481 -9.78 -28.14 -1.43
N ILE A 482 -9.83 -27.63 -0.20
CA ILE A 482 -9.00 -28.05 0.92
C ILE A 482 -9.85 -28.88 1.87
N LYS A 483 -9.45 -30.14 2.12
CA LYS A 483 -10.06 -30.93 3.17
C LYS A 483 -9.75 -30.31 4.53
N ARG A 484 -10.74 -29.78 5.22
CA ARG A 484 -10.60 -29.46 6.65
C ARG A 484 -10.45 -30.77 7.41
N ILE A 485 -9.32 -30.97 8.05
CA ILE A 485 -9.19 -32.00 9.07
C ILE A 485 -10.09 -31.55 10.22
N ASN A 486 -11.17 -32.24 10.45
CA ASN A 486 -12.06 -31.98 11.59
C ASN A 486 -11.18 -31.92 12.86
N ARG A 487 -11.16 -30.77 13.51
CA ARG A 487 -10.65 -30.64 14.87
C ARG A 487 -11.72 -31.04 15.87
#